data_63d8ccccfd2dc0801b9a4325e8535058
#
_entry.id   63d8ccccfd2dc0801b9a4325e8535058
#
_cell.length_a   1.000
_cell.length_b   1.000
_cell.length_c   1.000
_cell.angle_alpha   90.00
_cell.angle_beta   90.00
_cell.angle_gamma   90.00
#
_symmetry.space_group_name_H-M   'P 1'
#
loop_
_entity.id
_entity.type
_entity.pdbx_description
1 polymer ?
#
loop_
_entity_poly.entity_id
_entity_poly.type
_entity_poly.pdbx_seq_one_letter_code
_entity_poly.pdbx_strand_id
1 'polypeptide(L)'
;RDYGNRVGIWRMMESLDKYGMRSTVCLNGEVCREYPEIIEEGNKRGWEWMGHGHNNSQLLPGLDEDTERSLINDVLAAIEKGTGHRPKGWLGPYVSETYNTPDLLAEAGVEYLCDFCCDDQPFEMNVKSGSLISMPYSVEVNDLPLALYFGAGGQEMGQMIRDQFDVLYAEAAD
;
A
#
# COMPACT_ATOMS: atom_id res chain seq x y z
N ARG A 1 2.46 -7.39 17.67
CA ARG A 1 2.90 -6.63 16.49
C ARG A 1 4.17 -7.20 15.89
N ASP A 2 5.15 -7.62 16.70
CA ASP A 2 6.42 -8.16 16.18
C ASP A 2 6.28 -9.46 15.39
N TYR A 3 5.25 -10.27 15.63
CA TYR A 3 5.07 -11.54 14.95
C TYR A 3 5.04 -11.37 13.41
N GLY A 4 4.37 -10.33 12.90
CA GLY A 4 4.29 -10.04 11.47
C GLY A 4 5.69 -9.91 10.86
N ASN A 5 6.51 -9.03 11.42
CA ASN A 5 7.85 -8.74 10.90
C ASN A 5 8.88 -9.87 11.18
N ARG A 6 8.69 -10.64 12.25
CA ARG A 6 9.66 -11.67 12.65
C ARG A 6 9.35 -13.06 12.09
N VAL A 7 8.09 -13.35 11.80
CA VAL A 7 7.64 -14.69 11.37
C VAL A 7 6.67 -14.61 10.18
N GLY A 8 5.65 -13.76 10.27
CA GLY A 8 4.56 -13.73 9.28
C GLY A 8 5.04 -13.39 7.87
N ILE A 9 5.88 -12.38 7.74
CA ILE A 9 6.41 -11.94 6.44
C ILE A 9 7.20 -13.05 5.74
N TRP A 10 7.99 -13.81 6.48
CA TRP A 10 8.80 -14.91 5.92
C TRP A 10 7.92 -16.03 5.37
N ARG A 11 6.86 -16.39 6.10
CA ARG A 11 5.87 -17.36 5.63
C ARG A 11 5.10 -16.88 4.41
N MET A 12 4.81 -15.58 4.35
CA MET A 12 4.17 -14.97 3.19
C MET A 12 5.10 -14.97 1.98
N MET A 13 6.39 -14.66 2.16
CA MET A 13 7.41 -14.76 1.12
C MET A 13 7.49 -16.18 0.54
N GLU A 14 7.59 -17.21 1.40
CA GLU A 14 7.58 -18.62 0.97
C GLU A 14 6.34 -18.97 0.15
N SER A 15 5.16 -18.47 0.57
CA SER A 15 3.91 -18.72 -0.14
C SER A 15 3.86 -18.04 -1.50
N LEU A 16 4.31 -16.79 -1.60
CA LEU A 16 4.37 -16.04 -2.86
C LEU A 16 5.40 -16.66 -3.82
N ASP A 17 6.58 -17.03 -3.31
CA ASP A 17 7.63 -17.70 -4.08
C ASP A 17 7.14 -19.01 -4.71
N LYS A 18 6.36 -19.79 -3.95
CA LYS A 18 5.78 -21.05 -4.44
C LYS A 18 4.91 -20.87 -5.69
N TYR A 19 4.25 -19.72 -5.81
CA TYR A 19 3.37 -19.42 -6.95
C TYR A 19 4.01 -18.45 -7.95
N GLY A 20 5.27 -18.07 -7.78
CA GLY A 20 5.96 -17.10 -8.64
C GLY A 20 5.35 -15.70 -8.60
N MET A 21 4.70 -15.33 -7.50
CA MET A 21 4.02 -14.05 -7.33
C MET A 21 4.96 -12.99 -6.77
N ARG A 22 4.89 -11.79 -7.33
CA ARG A 22 5.50 -10.59 -6.76
C ARG A 22 4.47 -9.83 -5.92
N SER A 23 4.96 -8.97 -5.03
CA SER A 23 4.13 -8.15 -4.18
C SER A 23 4.46 -6.67 -4.36
N THR A 24 3.45 -5.82 -4.21
CA THR A 24 3.60 -4.41 -3.88
C THR A 24 3.38 -4.28 -2.38
N VAL A 25 4.35 -3.72 -1.68
CA VAL A 25 4.35 -3.65 -0.21
C VAL A 25 4.05 -2.24 0.27
N CYS A 26 2.98 -2.09 1.06
CA CYS A 26 2.68 -0.86 1.81
C CYS A 26 3.73 -0.72 2.91
N LEU A 27 4.80 0.04 2.65
CA LEU A 27 5.98 0.08 3.49
C LEU A 27 6.00 1.31 4.40
N ASN A 28 6.04 1.09 5.70
CA ASN A 28 6.34 2.15 6.64
C ASN A 28 7.84 2.51 6.61
N GLY A 29 8.17 3.80 6.61
CA GLY A 29 9.56 4.27 6.57
C GLY A 29 10.44 3.73 7.70
N GLU A 30 9.87 3.49 8.89
CA GLU A 30 10.59 2.92 10.03
C GLU A 30 11.02 1.47 9.81
N VAL A 31 10.30 0.69 9.03
CA VAL A 31 10.65 -0.71 8.74
C VAL A 31 12.00 -0.81 8.03
N CYS A 32 12.33 0.15 7.18
CA CYS A 32 13.62 0.20 6.50
C CYS A 32 14.81 0.23 7.48
N ARG A 33 14.63 0.87 8.65
CA ARG A 33 15.66 0.97 9.68
C ARG A 33 15.64 -0.23 10.63
N GLU A 34 14.45 -0.65 11.03
CA GLU A 34 14.29 -1.66 12.09
C GLU A 34 14.39 -3.10 11.58
N TYR A 35 14.09 -3.33 10.30
CA TYR A 35 14.06 -4.67 9.68
C TYR A 35 14.68 -4.66 8.27
N PRO A 36 15.96 -4.25 8.12
CA PRO A 36 16.61 -4.15 6.81
C PRO A 36 16.64 -5.47 6.04
N GLU A 37 16.63 -6.60 6.75
CA GLU A 37 16.58 -7.94 6.15
C GLU A 37 15.29 -8.20 5.36
N ILE A 38 14.16 -7.60 5.76
CA ILE A 38 12.91 -7.69 5.00
C ILE A 38 13.04 -6.96 3.67
N ILE A 39 13.69 -5.79 3.71
CA ILE A 39 13.93 -4.98 2.52
C ILE A 39 14.85 -5.72 1.54
N GLU A 40 15.95 -6.28 2.05
CA GLU A 40 16.89 -7.05 1.24
C GLU A 40 16.20 -8.23 0.54
N GLU A 41 15.40 -9.01 1.27
CA GLU A 41 14.68 -10.15 0.73
C GLU A 41 13.56 -9.78 -0.25
N GLY A 42 12.86 -8.66 -0.01
CA GLY A 42 11.89 -8.12 -0.95
C GLY A 42 12.55 -7.63 -2.24
N ASN A 43 13.69 -6.93 -2.14
CA ASN A 43 14.48 -6.50 -3.30
C ASN A 43 14.95 -7.68 -4.16
N LYS A 44 15.42 -8.77 -3.54
CA LYS A 44 15.83 -10.01 -4.27
C LYS A 44 14.66 -10.62 -5.08
N ARG A 45 13.41 -10.43 -4.59
CA ARG A 45 12.18 -10.91 -5.24
C ARG A 45 11.60 -9.94 -6.27
N GLY A 46 12.22 -8.75 -6.42
CA GLY A 46 11.72 -7.70 -7.30
C GLY A 46 10.38 -7.14 -6.83
N TRP A 47 10.17 -7.05 -5.52
CA TRP A 47 8.99 -6.43 -4.94
C TRP A 47 8.99 -4.93 -5.15
N GLU A 48 7.80 -4.35 -5.28
CA GLU A 48 7.61 -2.92 -5.29
C GLU A 48 7.39 -2.40 -3.88
N TRP A 49 7.93 -1.21 -3.59
CA TRP A 49 7.79 -0.52 -2.32
C TRP A 49 6.91 0.71 -2.47
N MET A 50 5.77 0.71 -1.83
CA MET A 50 4.80 1.81 -1.81
C MET A 50 4.86 2.53 -0.46
N GLY A 51 4.71 3.85 -0.44
CA GLY A 51 4.72 4.63 0.80
C GLY A 51 3.49 4.35 1.67
N HIS A 52 3.71 4.21 3.00
CA HIS A 52 2.64 3.97 3.97
C HIS A 52 2.91 4.69 5.30
N GLY A 53 3.29 5.97 5.24
CA GLY A 53 3.68 6.73 6.43
C GLY A 53 4.97 6.22 7.09
N HIS A 54 5.37 6.85 8.20
CA HIS A 54 6.50 6.36 8.99
C HIS A 54 6.16 5.10 9.77
N ASN A 55 4.96 5.09 10.34
CA ASN A 55 4.38 3.96 11.09
C ASN A 55 2.84 4.06 11.08
N ASN A 56 2.16 3.01 11.54
CA ASN A 56 0.69 2.98 11.55
C ASN A 56 0.03 3.74 12.72
N SER A 57 0.79 4.48 13.51
CA SER A 57 0.26 5.29 14.62
C SER A 57 0.17 6.78 14.29
N GLN A 58 0.82 7.20 13.21
CA GLN A 58 0.84 8.57 12.73
C GLN A 58 -0.07 8.69 11.50
N LEU A 59 -1.25 9.28 11.70
CA LEU A 59 -2.25 9.48 10.65
C LEU A 59 -2.12 10.87 10.03
N LEU A 60 -2.57 11.04 8.80
CA LEU A 60 -2.57 12.33 8.09
C LEU A 60 -3.69 13.29 8.55
N PRO A 61 -4.92 12.83 8.86
CA PRO A 61 -5.99 13.71 9.27
C PRO A 61 -5.63 14.61 10.44
N GLY A 62 -5.88 15.91 10.24
CA GLY A 62 -5.60 16.94 11.26
C GLY A 62 -4.23 17.59 11.14
N LEU A 63 -3.39 17.16 10.20
CA LEU A 63 -2.15 17.86 9.86
C LEU A 63 -2.48 19.11 9.02
N ASP A 64 -1.69 20.16 9.21
CA ASP A 64 -1.65 21.27 8.26
C ASP A 64 -0.83 20.87 7.01
N GLU A 65 -1.04 21.60 5.92
CA GLU A 65 -0.47 21.28 4.61
C GLU A 65 1.06 21.18 4.62
N ASP A 66 1.76 22.07 5.33
CA ASP A 66 3.22 22.09 5.37
C ASP A 66 3.77 20.90 6.17
N THR A 67 3.12 20.56 7.26
CA THR A 67 3.47 19.39 8.09
C THR A 67 3.24 18.10 7.30
N GLU A 68 2.13 17.99 6.60
CA GLU A 68 1.82 16.83 5.76
C GLU A 68 2.81 16.69 4.60
N ARG A 69 3.13 17.80 3.91
CA ARG A 69 4.13 17.85 2.84
C ARG A 69 5.50 17.35 3.33
N SER A 70 5.94 17.82 4.49
CA SER A 70 7.19 17.39 5.10
C SER A 70 7.17 15.89 5.40
N LEU A 71 6.10 15.40 6.04
CA LEU A 71 5.92 13.99 6.38
C LEU A 71 5.98 13.10 5.13
N ILE A 72 5.23 13.43 4.08
CA ILE A 72 5.24 12.67 2.82
C ILE A 72 6.66 12.59 2.26
N ASN A 73 7.36 13.73 2.13
CA ASN A 73 8.70 13.75 1.59
C ASN A 73 9.70 12.98 2.45
N ASP A 74 9.59 13.06 3.77
CA ASP A 74 10.47 12.35 4.70
C ASP A 74 10.25 10.82 4.61
N VAL A 75 9.00 10.37 4.47
CA VAL A 75 8.66 8.94 4.27
C VAL A 75 9.24 8.44 2.95
N LEU A 76 9.00 9.17 1.85
CA LEU A 76 9.50 8.78 0.53
C LEU A 76 11.03 8.71 0.53
N ALA A 77 11.70 9.69 1.15
CA ALA A 77 13.16 9.69 1.28
C ALA A 77 13.70 8.56 2.15
N ALA A 78 13.01 8.24 3.25
CA ALA A 78 13.39 7.13 4.13
C ALA A 78 13.29 5.77 3.41
N ILE A 79 12.22 5.56 2.64
CA ILE A 79 12.03 4.33 1.87
C ILE A 79 13.05 4.26 0.72
N GLU A 80 13.25 5.34 -0.03
CA GLU A 80 14.25 5.40 -1.10
C GLU A 80 15.66 5.09 -0.58
N LYS A 81 16.02 5.66 0.56
CA LYS A 81 17.31 5.37 1.23
C LYS A 81 17.44 3.91 1.64
N GLY A 82 16.37 3.32 2.17
CA GLY A 82 16.38 1.94 2.68
C GLY A 82 16.32 0.88 1.59
N THR A 83 15.53 1.13 0.56
CA THR A 83 15.26 0.15 -0.51
C THR A 83 16.15 0.33 -1.74
N GLY A 84 16.70 1.51 -1.95
CA GLY A 84 17.36 1.93 -3.19
C GLY A 84 16.38 2.33 -4.30
N HIS A 85 15.06 2.37 -4.01
CA HIS A 85 14.00 2.71 -4.96
C HIS A 85 13.08 3.78 -4.40
N ARG A 86 12.85 4.85 -5.16
CA ARG A 86 11.85 5.85 -4.78
C ARG A 86 10.45 5.26 -4.96
N PRO A 87 9.58 5.34 -3.95
CA PRO A 87 8.21 4.86 -4.06
C PRO A 87 7.44 5.57 -5.17
N LYS A 88 6.68 4.79 -5.95
CA LYS A 88 5.78 5.29 -6.99
C LYS A 88 4.33 5.36 -6.53
N GLY A 89 3.98 4.54 -5.55
CA GLY A 89 2.65 4.44 -4.99
C GLY A 89 2.57 4.91 -3.55
N TRP A 90 1.34 5.21 -3.12
CA TRP A 90 1.01 5.55 -1.75
C TRP A 90 -0.30 4.90 -1.31
N LEU A 91 -0.32 4.38 -0.09
CA LEU A 91 -1.52 4.05 0.66
C LEU A 91 -1.38 4.69 2.04
N GLY A 92 -2.27 5.59 2.41
CA GLY A 92 -2.25 6.22 3.73
C GLY A 92 -2.48 5.21 4.86
N PRO A 93 -1.82 5.36 6.02
CA PRO A 93 -2.11 4.54 7.18
C PRO A 93 -3.59 4.56 7.53
N TYR A 94 -4.23 3.39 7.65
CA TYR A 94 -5.69 3.24 7.81
C TYR A 94 -6.52 3.83 6.65
N VAL A 95 -5.97 3.87 5.43
CA VAL A 95 -6.65 4.48 4.27
C VAL A 95 -7.07 5.91 4.61
N SER A 96 -6.18 6.66 5.25
CA SER A 96 -6.47 8.00 5.77
C SER A 96 -5.69 9.08 5.03
N GLU A 97 -6.35 10.21 4.81
CA GLU A 97 -5.82 11.33 4.05
C GLU A 97 -6.40 12.66 4.51
N THR A 98 -5.85 13.76 4.00
CA THR A 98 -6.45 15.10 4.04
C THR A 98 -6.92 15.50 2.63
N TYR A 99 -7.60 16.63 2.52
CA TYR A 99 -7.94 17.18 1.19
C TYR A 99 -6.72 17.58 0.36
N ASN A 100 -5.55 17.75 0.99
CA ASN A 100 -4.32 18.14 0.31
C ASN A 100 -3.49 16.91 -0.14
N THR A 101 -3.71 15.75 0.43
CA THR A 101 -2.90 14.54 0.20
C THR A 101 -2.68 14.24 -1.29
N PRO A 102 -3.71 14.23 -2.17
CA PRO A 102 -3.51 13.93 -3.59
C PRO A 102 -2.58 14.95 -4.29
N ASP A 103 -2.77 16.24 -4.01
CA ASP A 103 -1.95 17.30 -4.57
C ASP A 103 -0.48 17.17 -4.12
N LEU A 104 -0.26 16.90 -2.82
CA LEU A 104 1.07 16.78 -2.23
C LEU A 104 1.81 15.53 -2.73
N LEU A 105 1.10 14.43 -2.94
CA LEU A 105 1.66 13.21 -3.52
C LEU A 105 2.08 13.42 -4.98
N ALA A 106 1.23 14.06 -5.78
CA ALA A 106 1.55 14.41 -7.17
C ALA A 106 2.76 15.36 -7.23
N GLU A 107 2.82 16.38 -6.36
CA GLU A 107 3.95 17.31 -6.22
C GLU A 107 5.25 16.56 -5.86
N ALA A 108 5.17 15.54 -4.99
CA ALA A 108 6.29 14.70 -4.58
C ALA A 108 6.73 13.67 -5.63
N GLY A 109 6.00 13.57 -6.75
CA GLY A 109 6.29 12.65 -7.86
C GLY A 109 5.79 11.22 -7.63
N VAL A 110 4.80 11.02 -6.76
CA VAL A 110 4.06 9.76 -6.63
C VAL A 110 3.17 9.59 -7.86
N GLU A 111 3.14 8.38 -8.43
CA GLU A 111 2.42 8.11 -9.67
C GLU A 111 0.99 7.60 -9.40
N TYR A 112 0.76 6.89 -8.27
CA TYR A 112 -0.56 6.37 -7.93
C TYR A 112 -0.86 6.37 -6.42
N LEU A 113 -2.16 6.50 -6.10
CA LEU A 113 -2.73 6.55 -4.76
C LEU A 113 -3.80 5.47 -4.61
N CYS A 114 -3.77 4.71 -3.51
CA CYS A 114 -4.68 3.59 -3.25
C CYS A 114 -5.79 3.88 -2.22
N ASP A 115 -5.90 5.12 -1.71
CA ASP A 115 -6.83 5.46 -0.62
C ASP A 115 -8.30 5.55 -1.05
N PHE A 116 -8.56 5.68 -2.37
CA PHE A 116 -9.92 5.83 -2.91
C PHE A 116 -10.37 4.56 -3.63
N CYS A 117 -11.39 3.89 -3.09
CA CYS A 117 -12.09 2.78 -3.75
C CYS A 117 -13.34 3.32 -4.47
N CYS A 118 -13.16 4.20 -5.45
CA CYS A 118 -14.28 4.84 -6.14
C CYS A 118 -14.71 4.10 -7.41
N ASP A 119 -13.88 3.21 -7.92
CA ASP A 119 -14.10 2.47 -9.16
C ASP A 119 -13.38 1.13 -9.08
N ASP A 120 -13.76 0.19 -9.93
CA ASP A 120 -13.05 -1.09 -10.11
C ASP A 120 -11.82 -0.95 -11.03
N GLN A 121 -11.72 0.18 -11.74
CA GLN A 121 -10.64 0.48 -12.67
C GLN A 121 -9.83 1.69 -12.19
N PRO A 122 -8.52 1.73 -12.50
CA PRO A 122 -7.71 2.92 -12.28
C PRO A 122 -8.22 4.11 -13.08
N PHE A 123 -8.21 5.30 -12.49
CA PHE A 123 -8.58 6.53 -13.17
C PHE A 123 -7.66 7.69 -12.79
N GLU A 124 -7.55 8.67 -13.68
CA GLU A 124 -6.75 9.87 -13.44
C GLU A 124 -7.49 10.83 -12.49
N MET A 125 -6.78 11.29 -11.45
CA MET A 125 -7.29 12.23 -10.47
C MET A 125 -7.00 13.66 -10.89
N ASN A 126 -7.92 14.58 -10.58
CA ASN A 126 -7.67 16.01 -10.75
C ASN A 126 -6.77 16.53 -9.62
N VAL A 127 -5.51 16.83 -9.94
CA VAL A 127 -4.53 17.40 -9.03
C VAL A 127 -4.04 18.75 -9.54
N LYS A 128 -3.55 19.62 -8.64
CA LYS A 128 -3.09 20.98 -8.98
C LYS A 128 -1.87 20.99 -9.89
N SER A 129 -1.02 19.98 -9.82
CA SER A 129 0.20 19.87 -10.65
C SER A 129 0.59 18.41 -10.84
N GLY A 130 1.20 18.08 -11.98
CA GLY A 130 1.60 16.71 -12.29
C GLY A 130 0.42 15.83 -12.70
N SER A 131 0.51 14.56 -12.40
CA SER A 131 -0.55 13.56 -12.60
C SER A 131 -0.56 12.58 -11.42
N LEU A 132 -1.72 12.04 -11.11
CA LEU A 132 -1.88 11.02 -10.08
C LEU A 132 -2.99 10.07 -10.50
N ILE A 133 -2.75 8.78 -10.41
CA ILE A 133 -3.74 7.74 -10.71
C ILE A 133 -4.35 7.24 -9.41
N SER A 134 -5.68 7.20 -9.32
CA SER A 134 -6.36 6.42 -8.28
C SER A 134 -6.32 4.96 -8.68
N MET A 135 -5.71 4.13 -7.84
CA MET A 135 -5.61 2.68 -8.03
C MET A 135 -6.58 2.00 -7.06
N PRO A 136 -7.53 1.19 -7.54
CA PRO A 136 -8.49 0.52 -6.66
C PRO A 136 -7.79 -0.35 -5.62
N TYR A 137 -8.17 -0.15 -4.35
CA TYR A 137 -7.76 -0.99 -3.22
C TYR A 137 -9.00 -1.48 -2.51
N SER A 138 -9.39 -2.71 -2.82
CA SER A 138 -10.66 -3.27 -2.35
C SER A 138 -10.64 -3.52 -0.85
N VAL A 139 -11.50 -2.81 -0.12
CA VAL A 139 -11.67 -2.98 1.33
C VAL A 139 -12.38 -4.29 1.64
N GLU A 140 -13.22 -4.79 0.73
CA GLU A 140 -14.03 -6.00 0.85
C GLU A 140 -13.18 -7.26 0.95
N VAL A 141 -12.00 -7.27 0.34
CA VAL A 141 -11.04 -8.41 0.39
C VAL A 141 -9.78 -8.08 1.19
N ASN A 142 -9.87 -7.06 2.05
CA ASN A 142 -8.80 -6.71 2.96
C ASN A 142 -8.84 -7.62 4.20
N ASP A 143 -7.72 -8.24 4.54
CA ASP A 143 -7.61 -9.22 5.63
C ASP A 143 -7.91 -8.60 7.01
N LEU A 144 -7.52 -7.34 7.25
CA LEU A 144 -7.73 -6.68 8.52
C LEU A 144 -9.22 -6.51 8.86
N PRO A 145 -10.06 -5.86 7.99
CA PRO A 145 -11.50 -5.80 8.22
C PRO A 145 -12.16 -7.17 8.30
N LEU A 146 -11.82 -8.07 7.39
CA LEU A 146 -12.42 -9.40 7.33
C LEU A 146 -12.17 -10.20 8.61
N ALA A 147 -10.92 -10.24 9.08
CA ALA A 147 -10.56 -11.00 10.28
C ALA A 147 -11.06 -10.34 11.58
N LEU A 148 -10.90 -9.00 11.73
CA LEU A 148 -11.16 -8.32 13.00
C LEU A 148 -12.64 -7.92 13.19
N TYR A 149 -13.32 -7.48 12.12
CA TYR A 149 -14.70 -6.98 12.26
C TYR A 149 -15.74 -8.03 11.89
N PHE A 150 -15.43 -8.89 10.92
CA PHE A 150 -16.37 -9.90 10.43
C PHE A 150 -16.04 -11.32 10.91
N GLY A 151 -14.85 -11.54 11.50
CA GLY A 151 -14.44 -12.85 12.01
C GLY A 151 -14.22 -13.90 10.92
N ALA A 152 -14.00 -13.45 9.67
CA ALA A 152 -13.81 -14.35 8.53
C ALA A 152 -12.51 -15.15 8.67
N GLY A 153 -12.62 -16.46 8.40
CA GLY A 153 -11.47 -17.35 8.34
C GLY A 153 -10.77 -17.30 6.98
N GLY A 154 -9.55 -17.82 6.91
CA GLY A 154 -8.76 -17.80 5.67
C GLY A 154 -9.44 -18.51 4.48
N GLN A 155 -10.26 -19.54 4.72
CA GLN A 155 -11.00 -20.21 3.65
C GLN A 155 -12.11 -19.32 3.08
N GLU A 156 -12.83 -18.62 3.93
CA GLU A 156 -13.89 -17.69 3.55
C GLU A 156 -13.31 -16.49 2.78
N MET A 157 -12.25 -15.89 3.31
CA MET A 157 -11.51 -14.83 2.61
C MET A 157 -11.01 -15.29 1.23
N GLY A 158 -10.43 -16.49 1.15
CA GLY A 158 -9.98 -17.06 -0.13
C GLY A 158 -11.13 -17.28 -1.12
N GLN A 159 -12.37 -17.57 -0.65
CA GLN A 159 -13.53 -17.63 -1.52
C GLN A 159 -13.97 -16.25 -1.99
N MET A 160 -14.02 -15.26 -1.10
CA MET A 160 -14.36 -13.87 -1.46
C MET A 160 -13.42 -13.29 -2.52
N ILE A 161 -12.11 -13.54 -2.38
CA ILE A 161 -11.12 -13.11 -3.38
C ILE A 161 -11.39 -13.76 -4.74
N ARG A 162 -11.70 -15.07 -4.78
CA ARG A 162 -12.04 -15.76 -6.04
C ARG A 162 -13.30 -15.20 -6.67
N ASP A 163 -14.34 -15.01 -5.88
CA ASP A 163 -15.64 -14.53 -6.37
C ASP A 163 -15.49 -13.13 -6.98
N GLN A 164 -14.77 -12.23 -6.33
CA GLN A 164 -14.48 -10.90 -6.87
C GLN A 164 -13.61 -10.97 -8.13
N PHE A 165 -12.58 -11.79 -8.13
CA PHE A 165 -11.74 -11.99 -9.31
C PHE A 165 -12.54 -12.49 -10.51
N ASP A 166 -13.41 -13.47 -10.32
CA ASP A 166 -14.22 -14.06 -11.41
C ASP A 166 -15.16 -13.03 -12.02
N VAL A 167 -15.77 -12.15 -11.21
CA VAL A 167 -16.62 -11.06 -11.70
C VAL A 167 -15.81 -10.04 -12.51
N LEU A 168 -14.75 -9.48 -11.93
CA LEU A 168 -13.91 -8.49 -12.61
C LEU A 168 -13.24 -9.04 -13.87
N TYR A 169 -12.85 -10.33 -13.85
CA TYR A 169 -12.28 -10.97 -15.04
C TYR A 169 -13.29 -11.14 -16.17
N ALA A 170 -14.54 -11.46 -15.82
CA ALA A 170 -15.61 -11.55 -16.81
C ALA A 170 -15.96 -10.18 -17.42
N GLU A 171 -16.03 -9.15 -16.60
CA GLU A 171 -16.33 -7.78 -17.02
C GLU A 171 -15.21 -7.13 -17.85
N ALA A 172 -13.96 -7.53 -17.63
CA ALA A 172 -12.82 -7.02 -18.42
C ALA A 172 -12.81 -7.49 -19.88
N ALA A 173 -13.73 -8.37 -20.28
CA ALA A 173 -13.88 -8.86 -21.67
C ALA A 173 -14.82 -7.99 -22.52
N ASP A 174 -15.56 -7.09 -21.87
CA ASP A 174 -16.52 -6.18 -22.51
C ASP A 174 -15.90 -4.77 -22.73
#